data_f25fc6e9bf91ae6a292723bc7057cd2e
#
_entry.id   f25fc6e9bf91ae6a292723bc7057cd2e
#
_cell.length_a   1.000
_cell.length_b   1.000
_cell.length_c   1.000
_cell.angle_alpha   90.00
_cell.angle_beta   90.00
_cell.angle_gamma   90.00
#
_symmetry.space_group_name_H-M   'P 1'
#
loop_
_entity.id
_entity.type
_entity.pdbx_description
1 polymer ?
#
loop_
_entity_poly.entity_id
_entity_poly.type
_entity_poly.pdbx_seq_one_letter_code
_entity_poly.pdbx_strand_id
1 'polypeptide(L)'
;EMIAAENFVSEAVLEALGTVLTNKYAEGYPGKRYYGGCEHVDVIEQLAIDRVKALFGAEAANVQPHSGAQANAAAMFALLEPGDTIMGLALAHGGHLTHGMRINFSGKLYNVVPYHVSEESHLVDMAEVEALALEHRPKMIVAGWSAYSRQLDFAEFRRIADLVGAYLMVDMAHFAGLVAAGLHPNPVPYADVVTTTTHKTLGGPRGGVILSKEEYARKINSAVFPGQQGGPLEHVIAAKAVAFKIAASAGFKERQERTLEGAR
;
A
#
# COMPACT_ATOMS: atom_id res chain seq x y z
N GLU A 1 15.68 -2.39 -21.21
CA GLU A 1 14.26 -2.09 -21.01
C GLU A 1 14.08 -1.22 -19.75
N MET A 2 13.10 -0.32 -19.81
CA MET A 2 12.72 0.49 -18.67
C MET A 2 11.33 0.10 -18.20
N ILE A 3 11.28 -0.63 -17.07
CA ILE A 3 10.04 -1.06 -16.42
C ILE A 3 9.91 -0.31 -15.09
N ALA A 4 8.96 0.61 -15.00
CA ALA A 4 8.79 1.47 -13.81
C ALA A 4 8.57 0.70 -12.49
N ALA A 5 8.12 -0.54 -12.57
CA ALA A 5 7.90 -1.41 -11.41
C ALA A 5 9.14 -2.23 -11.01
N GLU A 6 10.23 -2.19 -11.77
CA GLU A 6 11.48 -2.91 -11.46
C GLU A 6 12.45 -2.04 -10.69
N ASN A 7 13.24 -2.69 -9.83
CA ASN A 7 14.26 -2.02 -9.02
C ASN A 7 15.39 -2.99 -8.70
N PHE A 8 16.56 -2.44 -8.42
CA PHE A 8 17.72 -3.18 -7.91
C PHE A 8 17.76 -3.06 -6.39
N VAL A 9 17.57 -4.17 -5.68
CA VAL A 9 17.66 -4.21 -4.23
C VAL A 9 19.14 -4.24 -3.78
N SER A 10 19.39 -3.77 -2.56
CA SER A 10 20.74 -3.87 -1.97
C SER A 10 21.09 -5.31 -1.59
N GLU A 11 22.39 -5.60 -1.49
CA GLU A 11 22.88 -6.89 -1.00
C GLU A 11 22.32 -7.23 0.38
N ALA A 12 22.21 -6.26 1.28
CA ALA A 12 21.63 -6.45 2.61
C ALA A 12 20.17 -6.95 2.58
N VAL A 13 19.37 -6.53 1.59
CA VAL A 13 18.01 -7.04 1.37
C VAL A 13 18.06 -8.50 0.88
N LEU A 14 18.96 -8.83 -0.03
CA LEU A 14 19.13 -10.20 -0.54
C LEU A 14 19.65 -11.14 0.56
N GLU A 15 20.57 -10.69 1.38
CA GLU A 15 21.09 -11.45 2.54
C GLU A 15 19.94 -11.78 3.53
N ALA A 16 19.11 -10.79 3.85
CA ALA A 16 17.94 -11.02 4.73
C ALA A 16 16.92 -12.01 4.13
N LEU A 17 16.71 -11.97 2.82
CA LEU A 17 15.83 -12.91 2.11
C LEU A 17 16.34 -14.35 2.13
N GLY A 18 17.66 -14.55 2.09
CA GLY A 18 18.31 -15.87 2.07
C GLY A 18 18.50 -16.51 3.46
N THR A 19 17.84 -16.04 4.49
CA THR A 19 18.04 -16.51 5.86
C THR A 19 17.19 -17.74 6.22
N VAL A 20 17.57 -18.38 7.33
CA VAL A 20 16.84 -19.52 7.93
C VAL A 20 15.44 -19.16 8.44
N LEU A 21 15.09 -17.88 8.47
CA LEU A 21 13.76 -17.41 8.84
C LEU A 21 12.65 -18.00 7.95
N THR A 22 12.99 -18.42 6.71
CA THR A 22 12.05 -19.12 5.81
C THR A 22 11.52 -20.43 6.42
N ASN A 23 12.23 -21.02 7.38
CA ASN A 23 11.84 -22.28 8.02
C ASN A 23 10.80 -22.11 9.12
N LYS A 24 10.62 -20.87 9.65
CA LYS A 24 9.77 -20.66 10.82
C LYS A 24 8.30 -20.44 10.42
N TYR A 25 7.44 -21.28 10.99
CA TYR A 25 5.98 -21.11 10.89
C TYR A 25 5.48 -20.23 12.05
N ALA A 26 4.97 -19.03 11.75
CA ALA A 26 4.67 -18.00 12.74
C ALA A 26 3.28 -17.38 12.57
N GLU A 27 2.24 -18.21 12.37
CA GLU A 27 0.85 -17.74 12.30
C GLU A 27 0.46 -16.90 13.52
N GLY A 28 -0.27 -15.84 13.28
CA GLY A 28 -0.62 -14.83 14.26
C GLY A 28 0.25 -13.59 14.14
N TYR A 29 0.47 -12.90 15.24
CA TYR A 29 1.18 -11.61 15.31
C TYR A 29 2.17 -11.60 16.48
N PRO A 30 3.13 -10.65 16.54
CA PRO A 30 4.05 -10.55 17.66
C PRO A 30 3.35 -10.61 19.01
N GLY A 31 3.82 -11.51 19.89
CA GLY A 31 3.24 -11.77 21.20
C GLY A 31 1.90 -12.53 21.20
N LYS A 32 1.34 -12.84 20.03
CA LYS A 32 0.05 -13.54 19.85
C LYS A 32 0.15 -14.59 18.73
N ARG A 33 1.11 -15.50 18.84
CA ARG A 33 1.35 -16.58 17.88
C ARG A 33 0.57 -17.85 18.25
N TYR A 34 0.28 -18.63 17.23
CA TYR A 34 -0.35 -19.95 17.42
C TYR A 34 0.67 -21.05 17.69
N TYR A 35 1.96 -20.79 17.45
CA TYR A 35 3.05 -21.75 17.63
C TYR A 35 4.12 -21.21 18.57
N GLY A 36 4.81 -22.11 19.28
CA GLY A 36 5.96 -21.78 20.12
C GLY A 36 7.22 -21.48 19.30
N GLY A 37 8.23 -20.95 19.97
CA GLY A 37 9.54 -20.65 19.36
C GLY A 37 9.52 -19.44 18.42
N CYS A 38 8.62 -18.47 18.66
CA CYS A 38 8.48 -17.28 17.82
C CYS A 38 9.17 -16.04 18.41
N GLU A 39 9.92 -16.17 19.49
CA GLU A 39 10.50 -15.05 20.24
C GLU A 39 11.41 -14.17 19.35
N HIS A 40 12.17 -14.80 18.45
CA HIS A 40 13.09 -14.10 17.56
C HIS A 40 12.36 -13.46 16.38
N VAL A 41 11.39 -14.16 15.78
CA VAL A 41 10.61 -13.60 14.67
C VAL A 41 9.68 -12.48 15.15
N ASP A 42 9.21 -12.53 16.40
CA ASP A 42 8.43 -11.44 17.02
C ASP A 42 9.24 -10.14 17.05
N VAL A 43 10.52 -10.21 17.43
CA VAL A 43 11.42 -9.05 17.41
C VAL A 43 11.60 -8.51 16.00
N ILE A 44 11.78 -9.40 15.01
CA ILE A 44 11.99 -9.03 13.62
C ILE A 44 10.74 -8.38 13.02
N GLU A 45 9.58 -8.99 13.22
CA GLU A 45 8.33 -8.44 12.69
C GLU A 45 7.96 -7.13 13.37
N GLN A 46 8.13 -7.02 14.71
CA GLN A 46 7.93 -5.77 15.42
C GLN A 46 8.85 -4.67 14.91
N LEU A 47 10.13 -5.00 14.65
CA LEU A 47 11.08 -4.04 14.08
C LEU A 47 10.65 -3.53 12.70
N ALA A 48 10.09 -4.40 11.85
CA ALA A 48 9.55 -3.99 10.54
C ALA A 48 8.34 -3.06 10.70
N ILE A 49 7.43 -3.38 11.63
CA ILE A 49 6.26 -2.56 11.96
C ILE A 49 6.70 -1.18 12.44
N ASP A 50 7.60 -1.12 13.41
CA ASP A 50 8.05 0.15 14.00
C ASP A 50 8.74 1.05 12.97
N ARG A 51 9.59 0.46 12.14
CA ARG A 51 10.31 1.18 11.08
C ARG A 51 9.38 1.74 10.02
N VAL A 52 8.41 0.97 9.54
CA VAL A 52 7.48 1.46 8.51
C VAL A 52 6.50 2.51 9.06
N LYS A 53 6.07 2.36 10.31
CA LYS A 53 5.29 3.39 11.01
C LYS A 53 6.07 4.70 11.11
N ALA A 54 7.32 4.65 11.56
CA ALA A 54 8.17 5.82 11.66
C ALA A 54 8.48 6.46 10.30
N LEU A 55 8.68 5.64 9.26
CA LEU A 55 9.03 6.10 7.91
C LEU A 55 7.91 6.94 7.27
N PHE A 56 6.65 6.57 7.49
CA PHE A 56 5.50 7.22 6.87
C PHE A 56 4.63 8.03 7.85
N GLY A 57 4.90 7.96 9.15
CA GLY A 57 4.09 8.63 10.17
C GLY A 57 2.74 7.96 10.41
N ALA A 58 2.65 6.63 10.28
CA ALA A 58 1.41 5.89 10.43
C ALA A 58 1.14 5.50 11.89
N GLU A 59 -0.13 5.42 12.29
CA GLU A 59 -0.56 4.98 13.62
C GLU A 59 -0.44 3.47 13.78
N ALA A 60 -0.81 2.71 12.73
CA ALA A 60 -0.74 1.25 12.70
C ALA A 60 -0.17 0.74 11.38
N ALA A 61 0.42 -0.46 11.41
CA ALA A 61 0.95 -1.11 10.22
C ALA A 61 0.81 -2.63 10.29
N ASN A 62 0.54 -3.25 9.14
CA ASN A 62 0.64 -4.69 8.94
C ASN A 62 1.66 -4.97 7.83
N VAL A 63 2.71 -5.73 8.15
CA VAL A 63 3.84 -6.03 7.25
C VAL A 63 3.77 -7.43 6.65
N GLN A 64 2.71 -8.19 6.95
CA GLN A 64 2.56 -9.58 6.50
C GLN A 64 2.05 -9.76 5.05
N PRO A 65 1.37 -8.80 4.37
CA PRO A 65 0.91 -9.03 3.00
C PRO A 65 2.05 -9.50 2.07
N HIS A 66 1.79 -10.59 1.33
CA HIS A 66 2.76 -11.20 0.42
C HIS A 66 2.98 -10.36 -0.84
N SER A 67 2.03 -9.48 -1.16
CA SER A 67 2.08 -8.59 -2.34
C SER A 67 1.23 -7.34 -2.12
N GLY A 68 1.40 -6.33 -2.99
CA GLY A 68 0.51 -5.17 -3.00
C GLY A 68 -0.94 -5.54 -3.33
N ALA A 69 -1.14 -6.51 -4.22
CA ALA A 69 -2.49 -7.00 -4.54
C ALA A 69 -3.19 -7.62 -3.33
N GLN A 70 -2.47 -8.39 -2.50
CA GLN A 70 -3.01 -8.94 -1.25
C GLN A 70 -3.19 -7.87 -0.18
N ALA A 71 -2.32 -6.86 -0.12
CA ALA A 71 -2.53 -5.71 0.76
C ALA A 71 -3.83 -4.97 0.41
N ASN A 72 -4.07 -4.71 -0.88
CA ASN A 72 -5.31 -4.08 -1.35
C ASN A 72 -6.53 -4.96 -1.06
N ALA A 73 -6.43 -6.27 -1.33
CA ALA A 73 -7.51 -7.22 -1.06
C ALA A 73 -7.84 -7.28 0.45
N ALA A 74 -6.83 -7.31 1.31
CA ALA A 74 -7.04 -7.34 2.76
C ALA A 74 -7.65 -6.03 3.29
N ALA A 75 -7.19 -4.87 2.78
CA ALA A 75 -7.75 -3.58 3.15
C ALA A 75 -9.24 -3.47 2.76
N MET A 76 -9.58 -3.89 1.54
CA MET A 76 -10.97 -3.92 1.07
C MET A 76 -11.80 -4.94 1.86
N PHE A 77 -11.30 -6.15 2.09
CA PHE A 77 -11.99 -7.18 2.87
C PHE A 77 -12.24 -6.78 4.33
N ALA A 78 -11.35 -5.93 4.90
CA ALA A 78 -11.51 -5.43 6.27
C ALA A 78 -12.64 -4.40 6.41
N LEU A 79 -12.92 -3.62 5.34
CA LEU A 79 -13.76 -2.42 5.41
C LEU A 79 -15.02 -2.49 4.56
N LEU A 80 -15.12 -3.46 3.66
CA LEU A 80 -16.20 -3.58 2.69
C LEU A 80 -16.87 -4.96 2.76
N GLU A 81 -18.11 -5.01 2.31
CA GLU A 81 -18.84 -6.24 2.05
C GLU A 81 -18.97 -6.50 0.54
N PRO A 82 -19.07 -7.75 0.08
CA PRO A 82 -19.33 -8.05 -1.32
C PRO A 82 -20.61 -7.33 -1.80
N GLY A 83 -20.49 -6.63 -2.95
CA GLY A 83 -21.56 -5.82 -3.52
C GLY A 83 -21.51 -4.33 -3.14
N ASP A 84 -20.64 -3.93 -2.21
CA ASP A 84 -20.38 -2.52 -1.94
C ASP A 84 -19.86 -1.80 -3.19
N THR A 85 -20.14 -0.51 -3.31
CA THR A 85 -19.62 0.32 -4.41
C THR A 85 -18.27 0.90 -4.04
N ILE A 86 -17.31 0.77 -4.95
CA ILE A 86 -15.99 1.40 -4.86
C ILE A 86 -15.76 2.32 -6.05
N MET A 87 -14.99 3.39 -5.84
CA MET A 87 -14.47 4.22 -6.91
C MET A 87 -12.96 4.05 -7.03
N GLY A 88 -12.43 4.05 -8.26
CA GLY A 88 -11.00 3.96 -8.52
C GLY A 88 -10.63 4.56 -9.87
N LEU A 89 -9.36 4.93 -10.06
CA LEU A 89 -8.87 5.43 -11.35
C LEU A 89 -9.01 4.35 -12.41
N ALA A 90 -9.62 4.69 -13.55
CA ALA A 90 -9.79 3.79 -14.68
C ALA A 90 -8.44 3.16 -15.10
N LEU A 91 -8.43 1.85 -15.39
CA LEU A 91 -7.22 1.12 -15.78
C LEU A 91 -6.54 1.76 -17.00
N ALA A 92 -7.33 2.16 -18.00
CA ALA A 92 -6.84 2.82 -19.22
C ALA A 92 -6.22 4.20 -18.95
N HIS A 93 -6.52 4.81 -17.82
CA HIS A 93 -6.00 6.11 -17.40
C HIS A 93 -4.89 5.99 -16.33
N GLY A 94 -4.35 4.79 -16.13
CA GLY A 94 -3.23 4.54 -15.24
C GLY A 94 -3.57 3.90 -13.89
N GLY A 95 -4.81 3.49 -13.69
CA GLY A 95 -5.21 2.73 -12.48
C GLY A 95 -4.51 1.38 -12.36
N HIS A 96 -4.63 0.75 -11.19
CA HIS A 96 -4.12 -0.61 -10.97
C HIS A 96 -5.23 -1.65 -11.15
N LEU A 97 -4.85 -2.89 -11.48
CA LEU A 97 -5.77 -4.02 -11.62
C LEU A 97 -6.70 -4.19 -10.41
N THR A 98 -6.15 -4.01 -9.20
CA THR A 98 -6.89 -4.16 -7.94
C THR A 98 -7.76 -2.96 -7.58
N HIS A 99 -7.83 -1.94 -8.42
CA HIS A 99 -8.71 -0.77 -8.23
C HIS A 99 -10.06 -0.92 -8.95
N GLY A 100 -10.47 -2.15 -9.28
CA GLY A 100 -11.77 -2.43 -9.86
C GLY A 100 -11.77 -3.01 -11.28
N MET A 101 -10.62 -3.49 -11.79
CA MET A 101 -10.60 -4.15 -13.10
C MET A 101 -11.51 -5.39 -13.11
N ARG A 102 -12.38 -5.51 -14.11
CA ARG A 102 -13.49 -6.46 -14.17
C ARG A 102 -13.15 -7.92 -13.87
N ILE A 103 -11.99 -8.42 -14.30
CA ILE A 103 -11.58 -9.82 -14.06
C ILE A 103 -10.77 -10.00 -12.78
N ASN A 104 -10.35 -8.89 -12.14
CA ASN A 104 -9.69 -8.92 -10.85
C ASN A 104 -10.70 -9.18 -9.72
N PHE A 105 -10.23 -9.63 -8.53
CA PHE A 105 -11.09 -9.83 -7.38
C PHE A 105 -11.95 -8.58 -7.08
N SER A 106 -11.36 -7.38 -7.19
CA SER A 106 -12.03 -6.13 -6.89
C SER A 106 -13.22 -5.85 -7.83
N GLY A 107 -13.07 -6.15 -9.14
CA GLY A 107 -14.16 -6.02 -10.10
C GLY A 107 -15.18 -7.17 -10.08
N LYS A 108 -14.85 -8.29 -9.38
CA LYS A 108 -15.79 -9.41 -9.20
C LYS A 108 -16.62 -9.31 -7.94
N LEU A 109 -16.07 -8.71 -6.89
CA LEU A 109 -16.71 -8.63 -5.58
C LEU A 109 -17.48 -7.33 -5.36
N TYR A 110 -17.07 -6.24 -6.01
CA TYR A 110 -17.59 -4.89 -5.77
C TYR A 110 -18.20 -4.28 -7.02
N ASN A 111 -19.14 -3.36 -6.82
CA ASN A 111 -19.65 -2.48 -7.89
C ASN A 111 -18.64 -1.37 -8.12
N VAL A 112 -18.12 -1.26 -9.34
CA VAL A 112 -17.00 -0.36 -9.64
C VAL A 112 -17.47 0.85 -10.43
N VAL A 113 -17.16 2.03 -9.93
CA VAL A 113 -17.35 3.32 -10.60
C VAL A 113 -15.96 3.90 -10.91
N PRO A 114 -15.50 3.89 -12.16
CA PRO A 114 -14.21 4.47 -12.52
C PRO A 114 -14.31 6.00 -12.59
N TYR A 115 -13.25 6.69 -12.14
CA TYR A 115 -13.00 8.09 -12.46
C TYR A 115 -11.80 8.21 -13.42
N HIS A 116 -11.63 9.39 -14.05
CA HIS A 116 -10.77 9.51 -15.21
C HIS A 116 -9.76 10.66 -15.08
N VAL A 117 -8.83 10.66 -16.02
CA VAL A 117 -7.93 11.78 -16.29
C VAL A 117 -8.59 12.64 -17.38
N SER A 118 -8.63 13.95 -17.19
CA SER A 118 -9.14 14.88 -18.19
C SER A 118 -8.27 14.86 -19.45
N GLU A 119 -8.89 14.86 -20.62
CA GLU A 119 -8.19 14.93 -21.91
C GLU A 119 -7.48 16.26 -22.13
N GLU A 120 -7.99 17.34 -21.55
CA GLU A 120 -7.42 18.69 -21.71
C GLU A 120 -6.22 18.93 -20.80
N SER A 121 -6.38 18.63 -19.49
CA SER A 121 -5.36 18.94 -18.48
C SER A 121 -4.36 17.81 -18.24
N HIS A 122 -4.69 16.59 -18.62
CA HIS A 122 -4.00 15.35 -18.27
C HIS A 122 -3.87 15.15 -16.74
N LEU A 123 -4.77 15.75 -15.98
CA LEU A 123 -4.89 15.57 -14.52
C LEU A 123 -6.15 14.78 -14.21
N VAL A 124 -6.15 14.10 -13.04
CA VAL A 124 -7.38 13.54 -12.49
C VAL A 124 -8.38 14.67 -12.30
N ASP A 125 -9.57 14.51 -12.86
CA ASP A 125 -10.64 15.50 -12.76
C ASP A 125 -11.35 15.39 -11.41
N MET A 126 -10.99 16.26 -10.49
CA MET A 126 -11.58 16.23 -9.13
C MET A 126 -13.06 16.63 -9.12
N ALA A 127 -13.53 17.40 -10.10
CA ALA A 127 -14.95 17.71 -10.25
C ALA A 127 -15.74 16.45 -10.68
N GLU A 128 -15.18 15.65 -11.59
CA GLU A 128 -15.75 14.33 -11.93
C GLU A 128 -15.77 13.41 -10.72
N VAL A 129 -14.66 13.34 -9.95
CA VAL A 129 -14.57 12.49 -8.74
C VAL A 129 -15.67 12.88 -7.75
N GLU A 130 -15.90 14.17 -7.50
CA GLU A 130 -16.95 14.64 -6.60
C GLU A 130 -18.35 14.32 -7.13
N ALA A 131 -18.60 14.58 -8.40
CA ALA A 131 -19.91 14.31 -9.03
C ALA A 131 -20.27 12.81 -8.96
N LEU A 132 -19.33 11.93 -9.32
CA LEU A 132 -19.51 10.48 -9.25
C LEU A 132 -19.67 10.00 -7.80
N ALA A 133 -18.95 10.57 -6.84
CA ALA A 133 -19.10 10.23 -5.44
C ALA A 133 -20.47 10.61 -4.90
N LEU A 134 -21.01 11.76 -5.27
CA LEU A 134 -22.35 12.21 -4.89
C LEU A 134 -23.44 11.35 -5.51
N GLU A 135 -23.30 10.98 -6.79
CA GLU A 135 -24.25 10.17 -7.54
C GLU A 135 -24.30 8.72 -7.01
N HIS A 136 -23.12 8.09 -6.91
CA HIS A 136 -23.02 6.65 -6.64
C HIS A 136 -22.85 6.28 -5.17
N ARG A 137 -22.55 7.26 -4.29
CA ARG A 137 -22.37 7.03 -2.84
C ARG A 137 -21.46 5.84 -2.53
N PRO A 138 -20.21 5.80 -3.04
CA PRO A 138 -19.32 4.68 -2.84
C PRO A 138 -19.05 4.47 -1.35
N LYS A 139 -18.78 3.22 -0.98
CA LYS A 139 -18.34 2.88 0.37
C LYS A 139 -16.85 3.16 0.56
N MET A 140 -16.08 3.10 -0.55
CA MET A 140 -14.64 3.39 -0.56
C MET A 140 -14.25 4.13 -1.84
N ILE A 141 -13.41 5.15 -1.71
CA ILE A 141 -12.70 5.79 -2.81
C ILE A 141 -11.24 5.34 -2.75
N VAL A 142 -10.75 4.76 -3.85
CA VAL A 142 -9.36 4.32 -4.00
C VAL A 142 -8.61 5.34 -4.82
N ALA A 143 -7.66 6.03 -4.21
CA ALA A 143 -6.71 6.91 -4.87
C ALA A 143 -5.36 6.20 -5.05
N GLY A 144 -4.57 6.64 -6.04
CA GLY A 144 -3.30 6.00 -6.41
C GLY A 144 -3.34 5.41 -7.81
N TRP A 145 -2.19 4.96 -8.29
CA TRP A 145 -2.02 4.59 -9.69
C TRP A 145 -0.91 3.57 -9.93
N SER A 146 -0.89 3.01 -11.13
CA SER A 146 0.25 2.30 -11.72
C SER A 146 1.02 3.15 -12.71
N ALA A 147 0.33 4.02 -13.45
CA ALA A 147 0.91 4.81 -14.54
C ALA A 147 0.27 6.21 -14.61
N TYR A 148 0.71 7.10 -13.73
CA TYR A 148 0.29 8.50 -13.70
C TYR A 148 1.47 9.37 -13.25
N SER A 149 1.83 10.36 -14.06
CA SER A 149 3.06 11.14 -13.88
C SER A 149 2.87 12.44 -13.09
N ARG A 150 1.70 12.65 -12.51
CA ARG A 150 1.34 13.86 -11.74
C ARG A 150 1.09 13.50 -10.27
N GLN A 151 0.96 14.53 -9.45
CA GLN A 151 0.57 14.37 -8.04
C GLN A 151 -0.96 14.38 -7.91
N LEU A 152 -1.48 13.69 -6.90
CA LEU A 152 -2.88 13.76 -6.48
C LEU A 152 -3.00 14.68 -5.26
N ASP A 153 -4.11 15.41 -5.19
CA ASP A 153 -4.49 16.16 -4.01
C ASP A 153 -5.23 15.24 -3.01
N PHE A 154 -4.48 14.66 -2.08
CA PHE A 154 -5.05 13.76 -1.08
C PHE A 154 -5.99 14.45 -0.10
N ALA A 155 -5.81 15.76 0.13
CA ALA A 155 -6.72 16.53 0.97
C ALA A 155 -8.09 16.68 0.29
N GLU A 156 -8.09 16.90 -1.02
CA GLU A 156 -9.33 16.99 -1.79
C GLU A 156 -10.03 15.62 -1.89
N PHE A 157 -9.29 14.52 -2.10
CA PHE A 157 -9.86 13.18 -2.00
C PHE A 157 -10.48 12.90 -0.63
N ARG A 158 -9.83 13.34 0.47
CA ARG A 158 -10.38 13.22 1.83
C ARG A 158 -11.67 14.00 1.98
N ARG A 159 -11.70 15.27 1.52
CA ARG A 159 -12.89 16.11 1.55
C ARG A 159 -14.08 15.43 0.83
N ILE A 160 -13.84 14.90 -0.37
CA ILE A 160 -14.88 14.21 -1.15
C ILE A 160 -15.34 12.93 -0.44
N ALA A 161 -14.42 12.14 0.10
CA ALA A 161 -14.78 10.94 0.83
C ALA A 161 -15.63 11.25 2.08
N ASP A 162 -15.29 12.32 2.83
CA ASP A 162 -16.07 12.77 3.98
C ASP A 162 -17.48 13.23 3.58
N LEU A 163 -17.60 13.93 2.45
CA LEU A 163 -18.90 14.42 1.93
C LEU A 163 -19.90 13.29 1.70
N VAL A 164 -19.44 12.10 1.37
CA VAL A 164 -20.31 10.93 1.08
C VAL A 164 -20.24 9.84 2.14
N GLY A 165 -19.39 10.00 3.17
CA GLY A 165 -19.18 9.01 4.23
C GLY A 165 -18.42 7.77 3.76
N ALA A 166 -17.53 7.92 2.78
CA ALA A 166 -16.71 6.85 2.22
C ALA A 166 -15.38 6.71 2.96
N TYR A 167 -14.84 5.50 2.99
CA TYR A 167 -13.43 5.30 3.32
C TYR A 167 -12.54 5.85 2.20
N LEU A 168 -11.43 6.48 2.57
CA LEU A 168 -10.36 6.82 1.63
C LEU A 168 -9.22 5.82 1.76
N MET A 169 -9.00 5.03 0.73
CA MET A 169 -7.84 4.14 0.59
C MET A 169 -6.88 4.74 -0.42
N VAL A 170 -5.59 4.81 -0.09
CA VAL A 170 -4.54 5.24 -1.04
C VAL A 170 -3.55 4.12 -1.28
N ASP A 171 -3.42 3.71 -2.55
CA ASP A 171 -2.37 2.80 -3.00
C ASP A 171 -1.18 3.62 -3.51
N MET A 172 -0.13 3.73 -2.68
CA MET A 172 1.07 4.49 -3.02
C MET A 172 2.22 3.61 -3.58
N ALA A 173 1.93 2.40 -4.05
CA ALA A 173 2.94 1.43 -4.43
C ALA A 173 4.01 1.98 -5.41
N HIS A 174 3.61 2.79 -6.39
CA HIS A 174 4.54 3.34 -7.39
C HIS A 174 5.37 4.52 -6.87
N PHE A 175 4.88 5.28 -5.90
CA PHE A 175 5.54 6.49 -5.42
C PHE A 175 5.96 6.44 -3.94
N ALA A 176 5.84 5.29 -3.28
CA ALA A 176 6.16 5.15 -1.86
C ALA A 176 7.61 5.53 -1.52
N GLY A 177 8.58 5.26 -2.40
CA GLY A 177 9.95 5.69 -2.22
C GLY A 177 10.11 7.21 -2.24
N LEU A 178 9.35 7.90 -3.09
CA LEU A 178 9.34 9.36 -3.15
C LEU A 178 8.68 9.95 -1.89
N VAL A 179 7.62 9.33 -1.39
CA VAL A 179 6.99 9.72 -0.10
C VAL A 179 7.98 9.55 1.04
N ALA A 180 8.66 8.41 1.14
CA ALA A 180 9.66 8.14 2.17
C ALA A 180 10.81 9.15 2.14
N ALA A 181 11.19 9.62 0.94
CA ALA A 181 12.22 10.63 0.74
C ALA A 181 11.75 12.08 0.96
N GLY A 182 10.45 12.30 1.20
CA GLY A 182 9.87 13.65 1.32
C GLY A 182 9.78 14.41 0.00
N LEU A 183 9.78 13.72 -1.14
CA LEU A 183 9.73 14.27 -2.50
C LEU A 183 8.36 14.17 -3.17
N HIS A 184 7.40 13.58 -2.49
CA HIS A 184 5.99 13.46 -2.91
C HIS A 184 5.09 13.66 -1.69
N PRO A 185 3.89 14.25 -1.86
CA PRO A 185 2.92 14.36 -0.77
C PRO A 185 2.65 13.01 -0.10
N ASN A 186 2.61 13.01 1.23
CA ASN A 186 2.32 11.82 2.02
C ASN A 186 0.80 11.64 2.17
N PRO A 187 0.22 10.49 1.73
CA PRO A 187 -1.22 10.26 1.85
C PRO A 187 -1.66 9.87 3.27
N VAL A 188 -0.75 9.42 4.13
CA VAL A 188 -1.08 8.85 5.44
C VAL A 188 -1.92 9.77 6.32
N PRO A 189 -1.69 11.09 6.40
CA PRO A 189 -2.52 11.98 7.20
C PRO A 189 -3.98 12.11 6.73
N TYR A 190 -4.27 11.76 5.49
CA TYR A 190 -5.58 11.95 4.86
C TYR A 190 -6.38 10.65 4.73
N ALA A 191 -5.69 9.53 4.53
CA ALA A 191 -6.33 8.26 4.25
C ALA A 191 -6.74 7.50 5.52
N ASP A 192 -7.79 6.69 5.42
CA ASP A 192 -8.13 5.71 6.45
C ASP A 192 -7.17 4.52 6.39
N VAL A 193 -6.81 4.13 5.17
CA VAL A 193 -5.87 3.03 4.89
C VAL A 193 -4.97 3.43 3.73
N VAL A 194 -3.67 3.15 3.88
CA VAL A 194 -2.67 3.29 2.81
C VAL A 194 -2.02 1.95 2.56
N THR A 195 -1.95 1.54 1.31
CA THR A 195 -1.25 0.32 0.90
C THR A 195 -0.02 0.65 0.07
N THR A 196 0.95 -0.21 0.10
CA THR A 196 2.12 -0.12 -0.78
C THR A 196 2.72 -1.48 -1.05
N THR A 197 3.44 -1.58 -2.18
CA THR A 197 4.45 -2.63 -2.37
C THR A 197 5.77 -2.20 -1.75
N THR A 198 6.64 -3.15 -1.46
CA THR A 198 7.98 -2.87 -0.94
C THR A 198 9.08 -2.88 -2.01
N HIS A 199 8.79 -3.40 -3.21
CA HIS A 199 9.77 -3.75 -4.24
C HIS A 199 9.85 -2.78 -5.43
N LYS A 200 9.13 -1.64 -5.39
CA LYS A 200 9.19 -0.60 -6.44
C LYS A 200 10.15 0.51 -6.02
N THR A 201 9.74 1.77 -6.06
CA THR A 201 10.58 2.90 -5.66
C THR A 201 11.13 2.79 -4.23
N LEU A 202 10.46 2.03 -3.35
CA LEU A 202 10.92 1.81 -1.97
C LEU A 202 12.18 0.92 -1.89
N GLY A 203 12.50 0.14 -2.93
CA GLY A 203 13.76 -0.58 -3.08
C GLY A 203 13.93 -1.81 -2.17
N GLY A 204 12.83 -2.38 -1.70
CA GLY A 204 12.81 -3.55 -0.82
C GLY A 204 12.52 -4.88 -1.52
N PRO A 205 12.28 -5.95 -0.76
CA PRO A 205 11.91 -7.25 -1.28
C PRO A 205 10.50 -7.21 -1.89
N ARG A 206 10.15 -8.20 -2.71
CA ARG A 206 8.77 -8.36 -3.17
C ARG A 206 7.85 -8.63 -1.98
N GLY A 207 6.81 -7.82 -1.86
CA GLY A 207 5.87 -7.88 -0.75
C GLY A 207 4.94 -6.68 -0.73
N GLY A 208 4.04 -6.64 0.24
CA GLY A 208 3.12 -5.54 0.50
C GLY A 208 3.12 -5.10 1.96
N VAL A 209 2.56 -3.93 2.20
CA VAL A 209 2.34 -3.35 3.52
C VAL A 209 1.00 -2.64 3.53
N ILE A 210 0.34 -2.67 4.67
CA ILE A 210 -0.86 -1.86 4.94
C ILE A 210 -0.53 -0.93 6.12
N LEU A 211 -0.77 0.35 5.92
CA LEU A 211 -0.74 1.38 6.96
C LEU A 211 -2.17 1.84 7.23
N SER A 212 -2.51 2.15 8.46
CA SER A 212 -3.87 2.61 8.77
C SER A 212 -3.92 3.51 10.00
N LYS A 213 -5.08 4.13 10.21
CA LYS A 213 -5.44 4.64 11.52
C LYS A 213 -5.57 3.48 12.52
N GLU A 214 -5.31 3.73 13.79
CA GLU A 214 -5.33 2.71 14.84
C GLU A 214 -6.70 2.00 14.95
N GLU A 215 -7.78 2.73 14.76
CA GLU A 215 -9.15 2.20 14.82
C GLU A 215 -9.44 1.04 13.84
N TYR A 216 -8.71 0.98 12.72
CA TYR A 216 -8.85 -0.08 11.70
C TYR A 216 -7.86 -1.23 11.87
N ALA A 217 -6.83 -1.08 12.73
CA ALA A 217 -5.73 -2.05 12.86
C ALA A 217 -6.23 -3.47 13.14
N ARG A 218 -7.19 -3.63 14.05
CA ARG A 218 -7.74 -4.95 14.39
C ARG A 218 -8.46 -5.61 13.22
N LYS A 219 -9.25 -4.85 12.47
CA LYS A 219 -9.98 -5.36 11.29
C LYS A 219 -9.01 -5.77 10.19
N ILE A 220 -8.00 -4.93 9.93
CA ILE A 220 -6.96 -5.18 8.93
C ILE A 220 -6.15 -6.41 9.29
N ASN A 221 -5.71 -6.53 10.54
CA ASN A 221 -4.97 -7.70 11.00
C ASN A 221 -5.80 -8.98 10.84
N SER A 222 -7.08 -8.96 11.20
CA SER A 222 -7.98 -10.09 11.00
C SER A 222 -8.20 -10.43 9.52
N ALA A 223 -8.26 -9.43 8.64
CA ALA A 223 -8.41 -9.62 7.20
C ALA A 223 -7.15 -10.21 6.55
N VAL A 224 -5.96 -9.86 7.04
CA VAL A 224 -4.71 -10.46 6.58
C VAL A 224 -4.60 -11.88 7.12
N PHE A 225 -4.62 -12.06 8.43
CA PHE A 225 -4.58 -13.37 9.06
C PHE A 225 -5.66 -13.46 10.16
N PRO A 226 -6.52 -14.47 10.13
CA PRO A 226 -6.57 -15.60 9.20
C PRO A 226 -7.42 -15.37 7.93
N GLY A 227 -7.86 -14.13 7.65
CA GLY A 227 -8.83 -13.84 6.60
C GLY A 227 -8.40 -14.26 5.20
N GLN A 228 -7.15 -14.01 4.82
CA GLN A 228 -6.65 -14.26 3.47
C GLN A 228 -5.33 -15.03 3.41
N GLN A 229 -4.50 -14.96 4.46
CA GLN A 229 -3.18 -15.58 4.53
C GLN A 229 -3.11 -16.54 5.73
N GLY A 230 -2.16 -17.48 5.68
CA GLY A 230 -1.72 -18.32 6.78
C GLY A 230 -0.38 -17.81 7.32
N GLY A 231 0.64 -18.70 7.39
CA GLY A 231 1.96 -18.36 7.92
C GLY A 231 2.62 -17.18 7.17
N PRO A 232 3.12 -16.18 7.90
CA PRO A 232 3.83 -15.05 7.30
C PRO A 232 5.20 -15.49 6.75
N LEU A 233 5.71 -14.73 5.77
CA LEU A 233 7.02 -14.94 5.18
C LEU A 233 8.08 -14.18 6.01
N GLU A 234 8.55 -14.75 7.11
CA GLU A 234 9.40 -14.04 8.07
C GLU A 234 10.75 -13.59 7.49
N HIS A 235 11.32 -14.34 6.52
CA HIS A 235 12.50 -13.92 5.75
C HIS A 235 12.22 -12.68 4.89
N VAL A 236 11.03 -12.55 4.33
CA VAL A 236 10.61 -11.35 3.59
C VAL A 236 10.37 -10.18 4.55
N ILE A 237 9.78 -10.44 5.72
CA ILE A 237 9.56 -9.40 6.74
C ILE A 237 10.88 -8.87 7.26
N ALA A 238 11.88 -9.73 7.49
CA ALA A 238 13.24 -9.30 7.82
C ALA A 238 13.85 -8.39 6.74
N ALA A 239 13.69 -8.77 5.47
CA ALA A 239 14.15 -7.97 4.35
C ALA A 239 13.38 -6.63 4.22
N LYS A 240 12.08 -6.59 4.55
CA LYS A 240 11.31 -5.34 4.67
C LYS A 240 11.88 -4.44 5.76
N ALA A 241 12.21 -5.00 6.94
CA ALA A 241 12.81 -4.23 8.04
C ALA A 241 14.16 -3.60 7.65
N VAL A 242 14.99 -4.32 6.86
CA VAL A 242 16.24 -3.79 6.29
C VAL A 242 15.94 -2.67 5.29
N ALA A 243 15.01 -2.89 4.37
CA ALA A 243 14.65 -1.89 3.36
C ALA A 243 14.10 -0.60 3.97
N PHE A 244 13.28 -0.67 5.01
CA PHE A 244 12.75 0.52 5.70
C PHE A 244 13.84 1.32 6.40
N LYS A 245 14.84 0.64 6.97
CA LYS A 245 16.03 1.32 7.52
C LYS A 245 16.83 2.06 6.44
N ILE A 246 17.02 1.42 5.29
CA ILE A 246 17.71 2.05 4.14
C ILE A 246 16.88 3.25 3.64
N ALA A 247 15.56 3.10 3.49
CA ALA A 247 14.66 4.15 3.02
C ALA A 247 14.64 5.41 3.91
N ALA A 248 14.97 5.27 5.19
CA ALA A 248 15.10 6.38 6.13
C ALA A 248 16.46 7.11 6.06
N SER A 249 17.38 6.68 5.20
CA SER A 249 18.73 7.26 5.12
C SER A 249 18.83 8.42 4.13
N ALA A 250 19.83 9.31 4.35
CA ALA A 250 20.13 10.40 3.42
C ALA A 250 20.50 9.88 2.02
N GLY A 251 21.28 8.81 1.92
CA GLY A 251 21.63 8.21 0.62
C GLY A 251 20.44 7.69 -0.17
N PHE A 252 19.39 7.24 0.51
CA PHE A 252 18.14 6.87 -0.17
C PHE A 252 17.43 8.11 -0.73
N LYS A 253 17.40 9.21 0.02
CA LYS A 253 16.82 10.47 -0.45
C LYS A 253 17.54 10.96 -1.70
N GLU A 254 18.87 11.02 -1.70
CA GLU A 254 19.69 11.39 -2.86
C GLU A 254 19.39 10.51 -4.08
N ARG A 255 19.19 9.19 -3.86
CA ARG A 255 18.77 8.26 -4.92
C ARG A 255 17.44 8.63 -5.51
N GLN A 256 16.44 8.98 -4.69
CA GLN A 256 15.10 9.39 -5.16
C GLN A 256 15.14 10.74 -5.89
N GLU A 257 15.99 11.66 -5.46
CA GLU A 257 16.23 12.94 -6.16
C GLU A 257 16.76 12.68 -7.58
N ARG A 258 17.78 11.81 -7.72
CA ARG A 258 18.29 11.40 -9.04
C ARG A 258 17.25 10.67 -9.89
N THR A 259 16.34 9.91 -9.26
CA THR A 259 15.23 9.25 -9.97
C THR A 259 14.31 10.27 -10.62
N LEU A 260 13.96 11.33 -9.90
CA LEU A 260 13.13 12.42 -10.44
C LEU A 260 13.87 13.24 -11.52
N GLU A 261 15.17 13.48 -11.33
CA GLU A 261 15.98 14.19 -12.31
C GLU A 261 16.08 13.38 -13.61
N GLY A 262 16.31 12.08 -13.51
CA GLY A 262 16.41 11.21 -14.69
C GLY A 262 15.07 10.97 -15.42
N ALA A 263 13.93 11.27 -14.77
CA ALA A 263 12.60 11.18 -15.37
C ALA A 263 12.18 12.47 -16.12
N ARG A 264 12.89 13.57 -15.95
CA ARG A 264 12.67 14.86 -16.63
C ARG A 264 13.44 14.93 -17.94
#